data_6e644e8134e5bd17022fbfbd745f7828
#
_entry.id   6e644e8134e5bd17022fbfbd745f7828
#
_cell.length_a   1.000
_cell.length_b   1.000
_cell.length_c   1.000
_cell.angle_alpha   90.00
_cell.angle_beta   90.00
_cell.angle_gamma   90.00
#
_symmetry.space_group_name_H-M   'P 1'
#
loop_
_entity.id
_entity.type
_entity.pdbx_description
1 polymer ?
#
loop_
_entity_poly.entity_id
_entity_poly.type
_entity_poly.pdbx_seq_one_letter_code
_entity_poly.pdbx_strand_id
1 'polypeptide(L)'
;NMHTIYGAMQAGVDIVAMGAGIPADIPKYMRDMAEQKPIDFPISVANATQDYFLKFDPERYKTDTDLRVPRFLMIITSHILAQRFKKHVVPPDGFIIEEPIAGGHNAPPRTPGNKAVALDETGQPIYTARDHANMDTMRSLDVPYWLAGGYGSKEGLARAKALGARGVQIGSIFALAEESGMAEHLKQRVISEIRDGKGIDVYTDPLASPTGFPFKVARLEGTMSEPDVYEERDRICDLGYLREAAEVTFVGRDGKEKKTVVYRCASEPIDDYLRKGGKIEQTIGRKCI
;
A
#
# COMPACT_ATOMS: atom_id res chain seq x y z
N ASN A 1 11.06 -3.03 5.85
CA ASN A 1 11.22 -1.71 5.18
C ASN A 1 12.60 -1.08 5.41
N MET A 2 13.18 -1.12 6.66
CA MET A 2 14.47 -0.48 6.95
C MET A 2 15.61 -1.03 6.09
N HIS A 3 15.76 -2.34 6.00
CA HIS A 3 16.79 -2.98 5.16
C HIS A 3 16.63 -2.61 3.67
N THR A 4 15.40 -2.58 3.16
CA THR A 4 15.13 -2.21 1.76
C THR A 4 15.50 -0.76 1.48
N ILE A 5 15.14 0.16 2.38
CA ILE A 5 15.49 1.59 2.25
C ILE A 5 17.02 1.76 2.32
N TYR A 6 17.68 1.10 3.26
CA TYR A 6 19.14 1.17 3.39
C TYR A 6 19.85 0.62 2.15
N GLY A 7 19.40 -0.53 1.61
CA GLY A 7 19.92 -1.06 0.35
C GLY A 7 19.69 -0.12 -0.84
N ALA A 8 18.55 0.56 -0.91
CA ALA A 8 18.28 1.58 -1.93
C ALA A 8 19.24 2.79 -1.79
N MET A 9 19.55 3.21 -0.57
CA MET A 9 20.53 4.27 -0.30
C MET A 9 21.94 3.85 -0.73
N GLN A 10 22.35 2.61 -0.43
CA GLN A 10 23.63 2.05 -0.88
C GLN A 10 23.73 1.95 -2.40
N ALA A 11 22.62 1.62 -3.06
CA ALA A 11 22.53 1.59 -4.53
C ALA A 11 22.47 2.99 -5.17
N GLY A 12 22.45 4.06 -4.38
CA GLY A 12 22.46 5.43 -4.88
C GLY A 12 21.14 5.87 -5.52
N VAL A 13 20.01 5.29 -5.09
CA VAL A 13 18.67 5.68 -5.55
C VAL A 13 18.41 7.15 -5.24
N ASP A 14 17.89 7.90 -6.21
CA ASP A 14 17.65 9.34 -6.07
C ASP A 14 16.37 9.68 -5.32
N ILE A 15 15.34 8.84 -5.46
CA ILE A 15 13.99 9.10 -4.92
C ILE A 15 13.43 7.81 -4.34
N VAL A 16 12.85 7.91 -3.15
CA VAL A 16 12.03 6.86 -2.52
C VAL A 16 10.60 7.39 -2.39
N ALA A 17 9.63 6.63 -2.91
CA ALA A 17 8.20 6.93 -2.77
C ALA A 17 7.53 5.88 -1.87
N MET A 18 6.74 6.30 -0.89
CA MET A 18 6.06 5.41 0.03
C MET A 18 4.72 5.98 0.50
N GLY A 19 3.70 5.13 0.60
CA GLY A 19 2.36 5.51 1.06
C GLY A 19 1.78 4.62 2.15
N ALA A 20 2.18 3.35 2.19
CA ALA A 20 1.62 2.39 3.13
C ALA A 20 2.03 2.68 4.58
N GLY A 21 1.05 2.65 5.50
CA GLY A 21 1.28 2.79 6.93
C GLY A 21 1.58 4.23 7.41
N ILE A 22 1.25 5.25 6.62
CA ILE A 22 1.54 6.68 6.90
C ILE A 22 3.02 6.84 7.29
N PRO A 23 3.94 6.92 6.32
CA PRO A 23 5.39 6.86 6.54
C PRO A 23 5.97 8.21 7.03
N ALA A 24 5.40 8.77 8.11
CA ALA A 24 5.73 10.08 8.63
C ALA A 24 7.21 10.23 9.04
N ASP A 25 7.76 9.20 9.67
CA ASP A 25 9.11 9.22 10.23
C ASP A 25 10.18 8.64 9.28
N ILE A 26 9.80 8.15 8.11
CA ILE A 26 10.77 7.59 7.14
C ILE A 26 11.86 8.60 6.76
N PRO A 27 11.55 9.88 6.47
CA PRO A 27 12.60 10.87 6.19
C PRO A 27 13.64 11.00 7.32
N LYS A 28 13.17 10.92 8.57
CA LYS A 28 14.07 10.93 9.75
C LYS A 28 14.94 9.68 9.78
N TYR A 29 14.35 8.50 9.62
CA TYR A 29 15.11 7.24 9.62
C TYR A 29 16.14 7.18 8.49
N MET A 30 15.85 7.73 7.32
CA MET A 30 16.83 7.81 6.22
C MET A 30 18.04 8.67 6.60
N ARG A 31 17.83 9.79 7.31
CA ARG A 31 18.93 10.61 7.85
C ARG A 31 19.71 9.87 8.92
N ASP A 32 19.01 9.21 9.85
CA ASP A 32 19.65 8.40 10.90
C ASP A 32 20.51 7.27 10.29
N MET A 33 20.03 6.63 9.20
CA MET A 33 20.79 5.63 8.44
C MET A 33 22.06 6.20 7.81
N ALA A 34 21.98 7.38 7.20
CA ALA A 34 23.13 8.04 6.60
C ALA A 34 24.20 8.41 7.65
N GLU A 35 23.76 8.73 8.87
CA GLU A 35 24.61 9.01 10.03
C GLU A 35 25.01 7.74 10.81
N GLN A 36 24.70 6.56 10.29
CA GLN A 36 24.98 5.25 10.91
C GLN A 36 24.38 5.10 12.32
N LYS A 37 23.25 5.75 12.60
CA LYS A 37 22.56 5.66 13.89
C LYS A 37 21.63 4.46 13.94
N PRO A 38 21.61 3.67 15.04
CA PRO A 38 20.64 2.62 15.24
C PRO A 38 19.21 3.14 15.27
N ILE A 39 18.29 2.35 14.75
CA ILE A 39 16.85 2.68 14.62
C ILE A 39 16.02 1.63 15.33
N ASP A 40 15.13 2.07 16.22
CA ASP A 40 14.03 1.29 16.75
C ASP A 40 12.75 1.66 15.97
N PHE A 41 12.44 0.86 14.95
CA PHE A 41 11.27 1.09 14.11
C PHE A 41 10.03 0.46 14.73
N PRO A 42 9.00 1.24 15.11
CA PRO A 42 7.79 0.69 15.71
C PRO A 42 7.02 -0.15 14.69
N ILE A 43 6.56 -1.31 15.12
CA ILE A 43 5.70 -2.20 14.31
C ILE A 43 4.35 -2.40 14.98
N SER A 44 3.29 -2.37 14.17
CA SER A 44 1.96 -2.71 14.64
C SER A 44 1.86 -4.23 14.80
N VAL A 45 1.43 -4.66 15.98
CA VAL A 45 1.17 -6.06 16.29
C VAL A 45 -0.28 -6.18 16.76
N ALA A 46 -1.09 -6.95 16.07
CA ALA A 46 -2.49 -7.18 16.47
C ALA A 46 -2.53 -7.87 17.84
N ASN A 47 -3.48 -7.48 18.68
CA ASN A 47 -3.64 -7.97 20.05
C ASN A 47 -2.42 -7.72 20.97
N ALA A 48 -1.55 -6.77 20.61
CA ALA A 48 -0.35 -6.46 21.36
C ALA A 48 -0.68 -6.03 22.82
N THR A 49 0.09 -6.57 23.76
CA THR A 49 0.06 -6.19 25.17
C THR A 49 1.25 -5.34 25.58
N GLN A 50 2.15 -5.06 24.65
CA GLN A 50 3.34 -4.21 24.79
C GLN A 50 3.70 -3.59 23.44
N ASP A 51 4.61 -2.62 23.45
CA ASP A 51 5.14 -2.05 22.21
C ASP A 51 6.18 -3.00 21.59
N TYR A 52 6.16 -3.10 20.27
CA TYR A 52 7.10 -3.90 19.50
C TYR A 52 7.90 -3.03 18.54
N PHE A 53 9.20 -3.30 18.47
CA PHE A 53 10.12 -2.56 17.60
C PHE A 53 10.98 -3.51 16.78
N LEU A 54 11.16 -3.18 15.51
CA LEU A 54 12.18 -3.76 14.66
C LEU A 54 13.47 -2.94 14.86
N LYS A 55 14.49 -3.58 15.42
CA LYS A 55 15.81 -2.96 15.59
C LYS A 55 16.59 -3.07 14.29
N PHE A 56 17.06 -1.94 13.81
CA PHE A 56 17.93 -1.86 12.64
C PHE A 56 19.21 -1.11 12.99
N ASP A 57 20.34 -1.74 12.76
CA ASP A 57 21.66 -1.18 13.02
C ASP A 57 22.41 -1.05 11.68
N PRO A 58 22.56 0.17 11.13
CA PRO A 58 23.23 0.41 9.86
C PRO A 58 24.68 -0.07 9.82
N GLU A 59 25.41 0.02 10.94
CA GLU A 59 26.82 -0.40 11.01
C GLU A 59 27.02 -1.86 10.59
N ARG A 60 26.02 -2.73 10.80
CA ARG A 60 26.08 -4.15 10.40
C ARG A 60 26.09 -4.36 8.89
N TYR A 61 25.65 -3.37 8.12
CA TYR A 61 25.46 -3.43 6.68
C TYR A 61 26.31 -2.38 5.95
N LYS A 62 27.20 -1.72 6.68
CA LYS A 62 28.06 -0.67 6.15
C LYS A 62 28.95 -1.19 5.03
N THR A 63 29.07 -0.40 3.99
CA THR A 63 29.98 -0.61 2.87
C THR A 63 30.88 0.63 2.74
N ASP A 64 31.89 0.57 1.88
CA ASP A 64 32.78 1.71 1.60
C ASP A 64 32.07 2.82 0.76
N THR A 65 30.78 2.67 0.50
CA THR A 65 29.99 3.62 -0.30
C THR A 65 29.49 4.75 0.60
N ASP A 66 29.71 5.98 0.21
CA ASP A 66 29.10 7.14 0.85
C ASP A 66 27.58 7.11 0.65
N LEU A 67 26.84 7.12 1.77
CA LEU A 67 25.38 7.09 1.74
C LEU A 67 24.83 8.49 1.45
N ARG A 68 24.18 8.65 0.32
CA ARG A 68 23.36 9.82 0.03
C ARG A 68 21.92 9.58 0.46
N VAL A 69 21.33 10.53 1.19
CA VAL A 69 19.90 10.48 1.55
C VAL A 69 19.06 10.74 0.29
N PRO A 70 18.26 9.79 -0.19
CA PRO A 70 17.35 10.01 -1.30
C PRO A 70 16.28 11.05 -0.94
N ARG A 71 15.72 11.71 -1.94
CA ARG A 71 14.49 12.50 -1.74
C ARG A 71 13.34 11.58 -1.41
N PHE A 72 12.51 11.99 -0.46
CA PHE A 72 11.36 11.22 -0.04
C PHE A 72 10.05 11.84 -0.54
N LEU A 73 9.28 11.06 -1.32
CA LEU A 73 7.95 11.45 -1.78
C LEU A 73 6.91 10.64 -1.00
N MET A 74 6.10 11.34 -0.21
CA MET A 74 5.03 10.71 0.56
C MET A 74 3.77 10.59 -0.29
N ILE A 75 3.24 9.36 -0.46
CA ILE A 75 1.98 9.12 -1.15
C ILE A 75 0.84 9.36 -0.17
N ILE A 76 -0.07 10.25 -0.53
CA ILE A 76 -1.22 10.66 0.29
C ILE A 76 -2.45 10.90 -0.58
N THR A 77 -3.63 10.90 0.02
CA THR A 77 -4.91 11.12 -0.68
C THR A 77 -5.52 12.50 -0.41
N SER A 78 -4.82 13.39 0.33
CA SER A 78 -5.46 14.59 0.89
C SER A 78 -4.50 15.75 1.06
N HIS A 79 -4.95 16.92 0.66
CA HIS A 79 -4.28 18.19 0.97
C HIS A 79 -4.15 18.45 2.48
N ILE A 80 -5.06 17.93 3.32
CA ILE A 80 -4.98 18.05 4.78
C ILE A 80 -3.77 17.28 5.32
N LEU A 81 -3.49 16.08 4.79
CA LEU A 81 -2.28 15.34 5.14
C LEU A 81 -1.02 16.09 4.66
N ALA A 82 -1.04 16.67 3.46
CA ALA A 82 0.06 17.48 2.96
C ALA A 82 0.37 18.67 3.90
N GLN A 83 -0.67 19.39 4.33
CA GLN A 83 -0.52 20.50 5.30
C GLN A 83 0.08 20.06 6.63
N ARG A 84 -0.34 18.87 7.12
CA ARG A 84 0.19 18.29 8.36
C ARG A 84 1.65 17.90 8.21
N PHE A 85 1.99 17.14 7.17
CA PHE A 85 3.33 16.58 7.02
C PHE A 85 4.38 17.59 6.53
N LYS A 86 3.97 18.65 5.84
CA LYS A 86 4.85 19.80 5.60
C LYS A 86 5.41 20.40 6.90
N LYS A 87 4.66 20.31 8.00
CA LYS A 87 5.05 20.82 9.34
C LYS A 87 5.69 19.76 10.24
N HIS A 88 5.96 18.57 9.70
CA HIS A 88 6.62 17.49 10.46
C HIS A 88 8.06 17.89 10.81
N VAL A 89 8.63 17.26 11.86
CA VAL A 89 10.02 17.54 12.31
C VAL A 89 11.02 17.33 11.17
N VAL A 90 10.83 16.28 10.38
CA VAL A 90 11.54 16.04 9.13
C VAL A 90 10.48 15.88 8.04
N PRO A 91 10.15 16.96 7.29
CA PRO A 91 9.12 16.89 6.28
C PRO A 91 9.58 16.05 5.07
N PRO A 92 8.64 15.48 4.29
CA PRO A 92 8.97 14.89 3.00
C PRO A 92 9.42 15.97 2.00
N ASP A 93 10.19 15.57 1.00
CA ASP A 93 10.65 16.46 -0.08
C ASP A 93 9.53 16.79 -1.09
N GLY A 94 8.46 15.99 -1.09
CA GLY A 94 7.31 16.19 -1.96
C GLY A 94 6.19 15.20 -1.65
N PHE A 95 5.08 15.35 -2.38
CA PHE A 95 3.90 14.50 -2.23
C PHE A 95 3.50 13.87 -3.56
N ILE A 96 3.00 12.65 -3.49
CA ILE A 96 2.22 12.05 -4.57
C ILE A 96 0.78 12.01 -4.10
N ILE A 97 -0.10 12.70 -4.83
CA ILE A 97 -1.54 12.73 -4.52
C ILE A 97 -2.21 11.60 -5.28
N GLU A 98 -2.73 10.66 -4.54
CA GLU A 98 -3.38 9.48 -5.10
C GLU A 98 -4.89 9.68 -5.14
N GLU A 99 -5.44 9.69 -6.35
CA GLU A 99 -6.87 9.80 -6.59
C GLU A 99 -7.58 8.44 -6.34
N PRO A 100 -8.89 8.45 -5.97
CA PRO A 100 -9.66 7.22 -5.74
C PRO A 100 -9.71 6.25 -6.93
N ILE A 101 -9.44 6.74 -8.14
CA ILE A 101 -9.37 5.92 -9.37
C ILE A 101 -8.02 5.19 -9.53
N ALA A 102 -7.03 5.47 -8.71
CA ALA A 102 -5.73 4.82 -8.80
C ALA A 102 -5.85 3.30 -8.63
N GLY A 103 -5.01 2.53 -9.34
CA GLY A 103 -4.96 1.08 -9.23
C GLY A 103 -4.38 0.61 -7.90
N GLY A 104 -4.65 -0.65 -7.54
CA GLY A 104 -4.18 -1.25 -6.31
C GLY A 104 -5.02 -0.88 -5.08
N HIS A 105 -4.35 -0.73 -3.93
CA HIS A 105 -5.01 -0.31 -2.69
C HIS A 105 -5.45 1.15 -2.75
N ASN A 106 -6.65 1.43 -2.28
CA ASN A 106 -7.15 2.80 -2.14
C ASN A 106 -7.40 3.13 -0.67
N ALA A 107 -7.26 4.40 -0.31
CA ALA A 107 -7.81 4.87 0.96
C ALA A 107 -9.34 4.69 0.96
N PRO A 108 -9.97 4.24 2.06
CA PRO A 108 -11.41 4.20 2.14
C PRO A 108 -12.02 5.61 2.06
N PRO A 109 -13.26 5.75 1.54
CA PRO A 109 -13.94 7.04 1.52
C PRO A 109 -14.03 7.65 2.94
N ARG A 110 -13.91 8.96 3.00
CA ARG A 110 -14.01 9.71 4.26
C ARG A 110 -15.47 9.83 4.69
N THR A 111 -15.82 9.14 5.75
CA THR A 111 -17.18 9.18 6.30
C THR A 111 -17.25 10.09 7.54
N PRO A 112 -18.27 10.97 7.66
CA PRO A 112 -18.44 11.77 8.86
C PRO A 112 -18.72 10.90 10.08
N GLY A 113 -18.04 11.18 11.21
CA GLY A 113 -18.36 10.56 12.50
C GLY A 113 -18.12 9.05 12.59
N ASN A 114 -17.07 8.53 11.94
CA ASN A 114 -16.72 7.09 11.96
C ASN A 114 -17.85 6.14 11.53
N LYS A 115 -18.75 6.59 10.67
CA LYS A 115 -19.78 5.74 10.09
C LYS A 115 -19.15 4.70 9.17
N ALA A 116 -19.85 3.58 8.96
CA ALA A 116 -19.47 2.58 7.98
C ALA A 116 -19.34 3.23 6.57
N VAL A 117 -18.43 2.70 5.77
CA VAL A 117 -18.27 3.12 4.37
C VAL A 117 -19.59 2.85 3.63
N ALA A 118 -20.13 3.87 2.96
CA ALA A 118 -21.28 3.70 2.10
C ALA A 118 -20.87 2.95 0.83
N LEU A 119 -21.69 1.97 0.45
CA LEU A 119 -21.52 1.18 -0.76
C LEU A 119 -22.64 1.52 -1.76
N ASP A 120 -22.33 1.44 -3.04
CA ASP A 120 -23.31 1.53 -4.11
C ASP A 120 -24.06 0.19 -4.30
N GLU A 121 -24.97 0.14 -5.26
CA GLU A 121 -25.77 -1.05 -5.59
C GLU A 121 -24.91 -2.25 -6.05
N THR A 122 -23.68 -2.00 -6.48
CA THR A 122 -22.70 -3.02 -6.90
C THR A 122 -21.75 -3.45 -5.79
N GLY A 123 -21.89 -2.86 -4.59
CA GLY A 123 -21.04 -3.14 -3.45
C GLY A 123 -19.70 -2.38 -3.45
N GLN A 124 -19.52 -1.40 -4.33
CA GLN A 124 -18.31 -0.58 -4.38
C GLN A 124 -18.41 0.61 -3.41
N PRO A 125 -17.28 1.04 -2.82
CA PRO A 125 -17.25 2.23 -1.98
C PRO A 125 -17.63 3.50 -2.76
N ILE A 126 -18.50 4.35 -2.18
CA ILE A 126 -18.90 5.61 -2.77
C ILE A 126 -17.91 6.70 -2.38
N TYR A 127 -17.15 7.18 -3.35
CA TYR A 127 -16.24 8.34 -3.21
C TYR A 127 -16.97 9.63 -3.54
N THR A 128 -16.63 10.70 -2.82
CA THR A 128 -17.25 12.01 -2.94
C THR A 128 -16.18 13.10 -3.13
N ALA A 129 -16.59 14.34 -3.33
CA ALA A 129 -15.66 15.49 -3.42
C ALA A 129 -14.72 15.62 -2.20
N ARG A 130 -15.07 15.03 -1.04
CA ARG A 130 -14.21 15.01 0.15
C ARG A 130 -12.99 14.11 0.01
N ASP A 131 -13.07 13.15 -0.90
CA ASP A 131 -12.02 12.13 -1.12
C ASP A 131 -10.96 12.61 -2.11
N HIS A 132 -11.21 13.72 -2.77
CA HIS A 132 -10.25 14.38 -3.67
C HIS A 132 -9.46 15.48 -2.94
N ALA A 133 -8.21 15.64 -3.32
CA ALA A 133 -7.39 16.72 -2.78
C ALA A 133 -7.75 18.06 -3.45
N ASN A 134 -7.81 19.14 -2.65
CA ASN A 134 -7.98 20.48 -3.20
C ASN A 134 -6.66 20.97 -3.81
N MET A 135 -6.63 21.13 -5.15
CA MET A 135 -5.42 21.47 -5.88
C MET A 135 -4.97 22.93 -5.67
N ASP A 136 -5.89 23.86 -5.36
CA ASP A 136 -5.52 25.24 -5.03
C ASP A 136 -4.77 25.28 -3.69
N THR A 137 -5.24 24.51 -2.72
CA THR A 137 -4.53 24.32 -1.46
C THR A 137 -3.17 23.68 -1.69
N MET A 138 -3.08 22.63 -2.52
CA MET A 138 -1.79 22.01 -2.83
C MET A 138 -0.80 22.98 -3.45
N ARG A 139 -1.23 23.82 -4.40
CA ARG A 139 -0.38 24.87 -4.99
C ARG A 139 0.11 25.88 -3.94
N SER A 140 -0.75 26.26 -3.00
CA SER A 140 -0.40 27.24 -1.95
C SER A 140 0.61 26.71 -0.92
N LEU A 141 0.82 25.40 -0.86
CA LEU A 141 1.78 24.79 0.06
C LEU A 141 3.25 25.02 -0.34
N ASP A 142 3.51 25.39 -1.59
CA ASP A 142 4.88 25.56 -2.11
C ASP A 142 5.79 24.35 -1.85
N VAL A 143 5.23 23.15 -2.05
CA VAL A 143 5.94 21.86 -1.97
C VAL A 143 5.66 21.11 -3.28
N PRO A 144 6.67 20.53 -3.93
CA PRO A 144 6.46 19.79 -5.17
C PRO A 144 5.52 18.60 -4.96
N TYR A 145 4.64 18.37 -5.92
CA TYR A 145 3.74 17.22 -5.90
C TYR A 145 3.53 16.62 -7.28
N TRP A 146 3.17 15.36 -7.28
CA TRP A 146 2.81 14.55 -8.43
C TRP A 146 1.37 14.05 -8.26
N LEU A 147 0.70 13.70 -9.36
CA LEU A 147 -0.65 13.15 -9.34
C LEU A 147 -0.63 11.68 -9.79
N ALA A 148 -1.39 10.83 -9.09
CA ALA A 148 -1.57 9.43 -9.39
C ALA A 148 -3.06 9.10 -9.56
N GLY A 149 -3.38 8.16 -10.48
CA GLY A 149 -4.75 7.77 -10.80
C GLY A 149 -5.31 8.51 -12.02
N GLY A 150 -5.47 7.79 -13.14
CA GLY A 150 -6.06 8.31 -14.37
C GLY A 150 -5.22 9.31 -15.16
N TYR A 151 -3.91 9.39 -14.91
CA TYR A 151 -3.00 10.32 -15.58
C TYR A 151 -2.03 9.66 -16.57
N GLY A 152 -2.23 8.39 -16.90
CA GLY A 152 -1.32 7.58 -17.73
C GLY A 152 -1.40 7.87 -19.23
N SER A 153 -1.66 9.09 -19.65
CA SER A 153 -1.66 9.51 -21.05
C SER A 153 -1.00 10.88 -21.24
N LYS A 154 -0.74 11.26 -22.49
CA LYS A 154 -0.23 12.59 -22.85
C LYS A 154 -1.15 13.71 -22.34
N GLU A 155 -2.44 13.54 -22.51
CA GLU A 155 -3.49 14.45 -22.05
C GLU A 155 -3.57 14.47 -20.52
N GLY A 156 -3.43 13.29 -19.88
CA GLY A 156 -3.34 13.16 -18.43
C GLY A 156 -2.15 13.92 -17.85
N LEU A 157 -0.97 13.79 -18.43
CA LEU A 157 0.21 14.55 -18.04
C LEU A 157 0.03 16.05 -18.21
N ALA A 158 -0.56 16.48 -19.35
CA ALA A 158 -0.84 17.90 -19.60
C ALA A 158 -1.83 18.46 -18.55
N ARG A 159 -2.90 17.72 -18.24
CA ARG A 159 -3.85 18.06 -17.18
C ARG A 159 -3.18 18.17 -15.80
N ALA A 160 -2.33 17.21 -15.44
CA ALA A 160 -1.60 17.23 -14.17
C ALA A 160 -0.71 18.48 -14.05
N LYS A 161 0.02 18.83 -15.12
CA LYS A 161 0.84 20.06 -15.18
C LYS A 161 -0.01 21.32 -15.05
N ALA A 162 -1.16 21.39 -15.72
CA ALA A 162 -2.10 22.52 -15.62
C ALA A 162 -2.64 22.67 -14.18
N LEU A 163 -2.76 21.59 -13.43
CA LEU A 163 -3.11 21.58 -12.01
C LEU A 163 -1.93 21.97 -11.09
N GLY A 164 -0.73 22.22 -11.63
CA GLY A 164 0.45 22.63 -10.87
C GLY A 164 1.37 21.47 -10.43
N ALA A 165 1.07 20.25 -10.84
CA ALA A 165 1.93 19.10 -10.51
C ALA A 165 3.24 19.11 -11.29
N ARG A 166 4.31 18.58 -10.70
CA ARG A 166 5.62 18.38 -11.35
C ARG A 166 5.61 17.23 -12.35
N GLY A 167 4.69 16.28 -12.19
CA GLY A 167 4.56 15.11 -13.02
C GLY A 167 3.44 14.20 -12.56
N VAL A 168 3.50 12.94 -12.98
CA VAL A 168 2.51 11.92 -12.66
C VAL A 168 3.18 10.64 -12.14
N GLN A 169 2.47 9.86 -11.32
CA GLN A 169 2.80 8.48 -11.01
C GLN A 169 1.88 7.57 -11.82
N ILE A 170 2.46 6.61 -12.51
CA ILE A 170 1.76 5.66 -13.36
C ILE A 170 2.15 4.25 -12.90
N GLY A 171 1.16 3.40 -12.67
CA GLY A 171 1.37 2.01 -12.22
C GLY A 171 0.73 0.98 -13.16
N SER A 172 -0.59 1.03 -13.34
CA SER A 172 -1.37 -0.04 -13.95
C SER A 172 -0.93 -0.44 -15.37
N ILE A 173 -0.48 0.50 -16.19
CA ILE A 173 -0.02 0.19 -17.54
C ILE A 173 1.24 -0.68 -17.54
N PHE A 174 2.08 -0.56 -16.52
CA PHE A 174 3.30 -1.38 -16.39
C PHE A 174 3.00 -2.84 -16.05
N ALA A 175 1.78 -3.18 -15.60
CA ALA A 175 1.37 -4.57 -15.46
C ALA A 175 1.32 -5.29 -16.82
N LEU A 176 1.17 -4.55 -17.92
CA LEU A 176 1.13 -5.08 -19.28
C LEU A 176 2.52 -5.06 -19.97
N ALA A 177 3.55 -4.56 -19.30
CA ALA A 177 4.91 -4.62 -19.81
C ALA A 177 5.42 -6.07 -19.90
N GLU A 178 6.32 -6.34 -20.82
CA GLU A 178 6.90 -7.67 -21.02
C GLU A 178 7.56 -8.19 -19.74
N GLU A 179 8.26 -7.31 -19.03
CA GLU A 179 9.00 -7.59 -17.79
C GLU A 179 8.11 -7.74 -16.55
N SER A 180 6.82 -7.48 -16.65
CA SER A 180 5.93 -7.59 -15.48
C SER A 180 5.73 -9.05 -15.07
N GLY A 181 5.52 -9.27 -13.76
CA GLY A 181 5.20 -10.60 -13.23
C GLY A 181 3.78 -11.10 -13.52
N MET A 182 2.95 -10.34 -14.23
CA MET A 182 1.62 -10.77 -14.63
C MET A 182 1.71 -11.94 -15.63
N ALA A 183 0.89 -12.97 -15.44
CA ALA A 183 0.87 -14.14 -16.32
C ALA A 183 0.59 -13.75 -17.78
N GLU A 184 1.37 -14.29 -18.72
CA GLU A 184 1.35 -13.86 -20.12
C GLU A 184 -0.03 -13.98 -20.76
N HIS A 185 -0.75 -15.08 -20.51
CA HIS A 185 -2.10 -15.26 -21.05
C HIS A 185 -3.08 -14.18 -20.56
N LEU A 186 -2.93 -13.68 -19.32
CA LEU A 186 -3.74 -12.58 -18.80
C LEU A 186 -3.35 -11.25 -19.43
N LYS A 187 -2.04 -10.98 -19.63
CA LYS A 187 -1.57 -9.78 -20.37
C LYS A 187 -2.15 -9.73 -21.76
N GLN A 188 -2.02 -10.81 -22.51
CA GLN A 188 -2.50 -10.89 -23.90
C GLN A 188 -4.02 -10.72 -23.97
N ARG A 189 -4.76 -11.30 -23.04
CA ARG A 189 -6.21 -11.11 -22.94
C ARG A 189 -6.57 -9.64 -22.70
N VAL A 190 -5.98 -9.01 -21.70
CA VAL A 190 -6.23 -7.58 -21.40
C VAL A 190 -5.91 -6.71 -22.62
N ILE A 191 -4.78 -6.95 -23.28
CA ILE A 191 -4.35 -6.21 -24.47
C ILE A 191 -5.36 -6.40 -25.62
N SER A 192 -5.86 -7.64 -25.83
CA SER A 192 -6.85 -7.92 -26.86
C SER A 192 -8.17 -7.19 -26.59
N GLU A 193 -8.69 -7.26 -25.38
CA GLU A 193 -9.95 -6.59 -25.01
C GLU A 193 -9.86 -5.06 -25.16
N ILE A 194 -8.71 -4.48 -24.84
CA ILE A 194 -8.45 -3.05 -25.05
C ILE A 194 -8.40 -2.72 -26.56
N ARG A 195 -7.72 -3.53 -27.38
CA ARG A 195 -7.63 -3.34 -28.83
C ARG A 195 -8.98 -3.48 -29.52
N ASP A 196 -9.83 -4.38 -29.04
CA ASP A 196 -11.19 -4.60 -29.52
C ASP A 196 -12.17 -3.49 -29.08
N GLY A 197 -11.69 -2.50 -28.32
CA GLY A 197 -12.51 -1.38 -27.84
C GLY A 197 -13.46 -1.74 -26.70
N LYS A 198 -13.34 -2.94 -26.12
CA LYS A 198 -14.19 -3.39 -25.00
C LYS A 198 -13.73 -2.77 -23.67
N GLY A 199 -12.41 -2.52 -23.54
CA GLY A 199 -11.82 -2.12 -22.28
C GLY A 199 -11.83 -3.24 -21.23
N ILE A 200 -11.34 -2.91 -20.02
CA ILE A 200 -11.37 -3.83 -18.87
C ILE A 200 -12.29 -3.26 -17.80
N ASP A 201 -13.24 -4.07 -17.34
CA ASP A 201 -14.05 -3.72 -16.18
C ASP A 201 -13.21 -3.85 -14.91
N VAL A 202 -13.00 -2.72 -14.24
CA VAL A 202 -12.23 -2.64 -12.97
C VAL A 202 -13.15 -2.09 -11.90
N TYR A 203 -13.37 -2.86 -10.85
CA TYR A 203 -14.19 -2.43 -9.73
C TYR A 203 -13.35 -2.29 -8.44
N THR A 204 -13.85 -1.50 -7.50
CA THR A 204 -13.24 -1.32 -6.19
C THR A 204 -13.87 -2.30 -5.20
N ASP A 205 -13.12 -3.34 -4.83
CA ASP A 205 -13.57 -4.36 -3.88
C ASP A 205 -13.17 -3.95 -2.45
N PRO A 206 -14.11 -3.67 -1.54
CA PRO A 206 -13.79 -3.29 -0.17
C PRO A 206 -13.28 -4.45 0.69
N LEU A 207 -13.43 -5.69 0.22
CA LEU A 207 -13.08 -6.91 0.95
C LEU A 207 -11.86 -7.64 0.41
N ALA A 208 -11.49 -7.44 -0.86
CA ALA A 208 -10.46 -8.24 -1.52
C ALA A 208 -9.12 -8.25 -0.77
N SER A 209 -8.66 -7.11 -0.31
CA SER A 209 -7.36 -7.03 0.36
C SER A 209 -7.39 -7.60 1.79
N PRO A 210 -6.44 -8.48 2.15
CA PRO A 210 -6.25 -8.93 3.52
C PRO A 210 -5.98 -7.80 4.51
N THR A 211 -5.51 -6.65 4.03
CA THR A 211 -5.23 -5.46 4.85
C THR A 211 -6.49 -4.72 5.30
N GLY A 212 -7.66 -5.05 4.72
CA GLY A 212 -8.92 -4.36 4.98
C GLY A 212 -9.11 -3.04 4.22
N PHE A 213 -8.15 -2.65 3.38
CA PHE A 213 -8.31 -1.48 2.50
C PHE A 213 -9.03 -1.88 1.20
N PRO A 214 -9.84 -0.97 0.61
CA PRO A 214 -10.40 -1.17 -0.72
C PRO A 214 -9.30 -1.44 -1.75
N PHE A 215 -9.58 -2.33 -2.70
CA PHE A 215 -8.60 -2.74 -3.72
C PHE A 215 -9.24 -2.79 -5.11
N LYS A 216 -8.51 -2.34 -6.13
CA LYS A 216 -8.94 -2.40 -7.52
C LYS A 216 -8.78 -3.80 -8.08
N VAL A 217 -9.87 -4.41 -8.49
CA VAL A 217 -9.92 -5.75 -9.08
C VAL A 217 -10.38 -5.66 -10.52
N ALA A 218 -9.58 -6.17 -11.45
CA ALA A 218 -9.98 -6.34 -12.84
C ALA A 218 -10.85 -7.60 -12.98
N ARG A 219 -12.01 -7.49 -13.62
CA ARG A 219 -12.87 -8.63 -13.91
C ARG A 219 -12.35 -9.37 -15.13
N LEU A 220 -11.69 -10.47 -14.88
CA LEU A 220 -11.16 -11.35 -15.93
C LEU A 220 -11.63 -12.78 -15.65
N GLU A 221 -12.19 -13.42 -16.67
CA GLU A 221 -12.63 -14.81 -16.61
C GLU A 221 -11.49 -15.75 -16.26
N GLY A 222 -11.77 -16.78 -15.47
CA GLY A 222 -10.78 -17.73 -14.98
C GLY A 222 -9.90 -17.19 -13.83
N THR A 223 -10.24 -16.03 -13.26
CA THR A 223 -9.51 -15.47 -12.12
C THR A 223 -10.39 -15.38 -10.88
N MET A 224 -9.77 -15.10 -9.71
CA MET A 224 -10.50 -14.89 -8.45
C MET A 224 -11.44 -13.67 -8.45
N SER A 225 -11.55 -12.95 -9.57
CA SER A 225 -12.62 -11.96 -9.75
C SER A 225 -13.99 -12.59 -9.92
N GLU A 226 -14.05 -13.85 -10.35
CA GLU A 226 -15.27 -14.64 -10.47
C GLU A 226 -15.61 -15.36 -9.16
N PRO A 227 -16.90 -15.34 -8.73
CA PRO A 227 -17.32 -15.96 -7.48
C PRO A 227 -16.97 -17.46 -7.40
N ASP A 228 -17.25 -18.21 -8.46
CA ASP A 228 -17.03 -19.67 -8.49
C ASP A 228 -15.54 -20.01 -8.35
N VAL A 229 -14.66 -19.33 -9.08
CA VAL A 229 -13.20 -19.48 -8.97
C VAL A 229 -12.72 -19.10 -7.56
N TYR A 230 -13.30 -18.03 -7.00
CA TYR A 230 -12.98 -17.61 -5.64
C TYR A 230 -13.37 -18.65 -4.59
N GLU A 231 -14.55 -19.28 -4.71
CA GLU A 231 -15.05 -20.27 -3.74
C GLU A 231 -14.27 -21.61 -3.83
N GLU A 232 -13.92 -22.03 -5.04
CA GLU A 232 -13.22 -23.30 -5.29
C GLU A 232 -11.71 -23.24 -5.04
N ARG A 233 -11.13 -22.03 -4.85
CA ARG A 233 -9.68 -21.89 -4.71
C ARG A 233 -9.10 -22.56 -3.49
N ASP A 234 -7.92 -23.06 -3.60
CA ASP A 234 -7.07 -23.36 -2.45
C ASP A 234 -6.56 -22.06 -1.82
N ARG A 235 -6.67 -21.95 -0.49
CA ARG A 235 -6.11 -20.85 0.27
C ARG A 235 -4.65 -21.11 0.56
N ILE A 236 -3.77 -20.53 -0.23
CA ILE A 236 -2.31 -20.65 -0.09
C ILE A 236 -1.72 -19.27 0.19
N CYS A 237 -0.83 -19.18 1.17
CA CYS A 237 -0.03 -17.97 1.44
C CYS A 237 1.45 -18.31 1.42
N ASP A 238 2.05 -18.33 0.24
CA ASP A 238 3.46 -18.60 -0.01
C ASP A 238 4.33 -17.33 -0.05
N LEU A 239 3.83 -16.22 -0.61
CA LEU A 239 4.57 -14.96 -0.74
C LEU A 239 4.65 -14.18 0.57
N GLY A 240 3.60 -14.16 1.36
CA GLY A 240 3.57 -13.53 2.69
C GLY A 240 3.64 -12.00 2.73
N TYR A 241 3.38 -11.30 1.61
CA TYR A 241 3.55 -9.85 1.53
C TYR A 241 2.58 -9.04 2.41
N LEU A 242 1.36 -9.55 2.59
CA LEU A 242 0.30 -8.84 3.34
C LEU A 242 0.00 -9.48 4.70
N ARG A 243 0.95 -10.23 5.25
CA ARG A 243 0.83 -10.78 6.60
C ARG A 243 0.89 -9.65 7.63
N GLU A 244 -0.01 -9.69 8.60
CA GLU A 244 0.08 -8.88 9.82
C GLU A 244 0.82 -9.65 10.91
N ALA A 245 1.55 -8.94 11.77
CA ALA A 245 2.08 -9.49 13.01
C ALA A 245 0.95 -9.52 14.05
N ALA A 246 0.84 -10.61 14.82
CA ALA A 246 -0.15 -10.75 15.87
C ALA A 246 0.46 -11.40 17.12
N GLU A 247 0.18 -10.87 18.30
CA GLU A 247 0.54 -11.51 19.56
C GLU A 247 -0.47 -12.62 19.85
N VAL A 248 0.03 -13.82 20.13
CA VAL A 248 -0.78 -14.95 20.53
C VAL A 248 -0.25 -15.55 21.83
N THR A 249 -1.16 -16.07 22.66
CA THR A 249 -0.84 -16.79 23.87
C THR A 249 -0.95 -18.29 23.60
N PHE A 250 0.02 -19.06 24.03
CA PHE A 250 0.02 -20.52 23.95
C PHE A 250 0.55 -21.13 25.23
N VAL A 251 0.16 -22.37 25.52
CA VAL A 251 0.71 -23.13 26.64
C VAL A 251 1.99 -23.82 26.23
N GLY A 252 3.10 -23.47 26.88
CA GLY A 252 4.39 -24.05 26.64
C GLY A 252 4.48 -25.51 27.15
N ARG A 253 5.53 -26.22 26.79
CA ARG A 253 5.77 -27.62 27.26
C ARG A 253 5.93 -27.70 28.80
N ASP A 254 6.22 -26.61 29.44
CA ASP A 254 6.33 -26.45 30.89
C ASP A 254 4.98 -26.15 31.60
N GLY A 255 3.86 -26.21 30.84
CA GLY A 255 2.52 -25.94 31.33
C GLY A 255 2.22 -24.46 31.59
N LYS A 256 3.16 -23.55 31.30
CA LYS A 256 2.97 -22.11 31.52
C LYS A 256 2.49 -21.40 30.26
N GLU A 257 1.64 -20.41 30.45
CA GLU A 257 1.26 -19.49 29.36
C GLU A 257 2.48 -18.68 28.91
N LYS A 258 2.67 -18.65 27.62
CA LYS A 258 3.71 -17.86 26.93
C LYS A 258 3.09 -17.07 25.81
N LYS A 259 3.65 -15.89 25.55
CA LYS A 259 3.28 -15.03 24.45
C LYS A 259 4.34 -15.07 23.36
N THR A 260 3.91 -15.04 22.13
CA THR A 260 4.79 -14.91 20.97
C THR A 260 4.13 -14.11 19.87
N VAL A 261 4.95 -13.55 18.97
CA VAL A 261 4.44 -12.90 17.77
C VAL A 261 4.46 -13.90 16.63
N VAL A 262 3.33 -14.04 15.97
CA VAL A 262 3.14 -14.85 14.76
C VAL A 262 2.79 -13.95 13.59
N TYR A 263 2.97 -14.43 12.37
CA TYR A 263 2.52 -13.75 11.17
C TYR A 263 1.32 -14.48 10.59
N ARG A 264 0.25 -13.75 10.31
CA ARG A 264 -1.01 -14.26 9.77
C ARG A 264 -1.53 -13.42 8.62
N CYS A 265 -2.34 -14.01 7.76
CA CYS A 265 -3.00 -13.34 6.65
C CYS A 265 -4.44 -13.81 6.54
N ALA A 266 -5.38 -12.88 6.44
CA ALA A 266 -6.80 -13.21 6.32
C ALA A 266 -7.16 -14.01 5.04
N SER A 267 -6.23 -14.11 4.08
CA SER A 267 -6.35 -14.95 2.88
C SER A 267 -5.71 -16.34 3.01
N GLU A 268 -4.98 -16.63 4.10
CA GLU A 268 -4.39 -17.95 4.32
C GLU A 268 -5.46 -19.01 4.67
N PRO A 269 -5.13 -20.31 4.80
CA PRO A 269 -6.07 -21.31 5.28
C PRO A 269 -6.79 -20.86 6.54
N ILE A 270 -8.12 -21.00 6.55
CA ILE A 270 -8.97 -20.44 7.62
C ILE A 270 -8.56 -20.95 8.99
N ASP A 271 -8.33 -22.26 9.13
CA ASP A 271 -7.94 -22.87 10.40
C ASP A 271 -6.60 -22.34 10.90
N ASP A 272 -5.67 -22.05 10.00
CA ASP A 272 -4.38 -21.45 10.34
C ASP A 272 -4.55 -20.03 10.85
N TYR A 273 -5.40 -19.24 10.18
CA TYR A 273 -5.70 -17.87 10.59
C TYR A 273 -6.37 -17.81 11.97
N LEU A 274 -7.36 -18.69 12.22
CA LEU A 274 -8.04 -18.79 13.50
C LEU A 274 -7.08 -19.23 14.61
N ARG A 275 -6.23 -20.24 14.36
CA ARG A 275 -5.21 -20.70 15.31
C ARG A 275 -4.23 -19.60 15.70
N LYS A 276 -3.97 -18.65 14.82
CA LYS A 276 -3.15 -17.46 15.04
C LYS A 276 -3.94 -16.28 15.61
N GLY A 277 -5.12 -16.52 16.23
CA GLY A 277 -5.94 -15.51 16.90
C GLY A 277 -6.72 -14.59 15.97
N GLY A 278 -6.94 -15.00 14.70
CA GLY A 278 -7.85 -14.33 13.77
C GLY A 278 -9.31 -14.67 14.04
N LYS A 279 -10.22 -13.98 13.35
CA LYS A 279 -11.67 -14.22 13.42
C LYS A 279 -12.20 -14.60 12.05
N ILE A 280 -13.19 -15.47 12.00
CA ILE A 280 -13.76 -15.99 10.74
C ILE A 280 -14.27 -14.87 9.83
N GLU A 281 -14.90 -13.84 10.40
CA GLU A 281 -15.47 -12.71 9.66
C GLU A 281 -14.39 -11.91 8.90
N GLN A 282 -13.15 -11.94 9.38
CA GLN A 282 -12.02 -11.27 8.75
C GLN A 282 -11.54 -11.98 7.47
N THR A 283 -11.91 -13.24 7.27
CA THR A 283 -11.49 -14.04 6.12
C THR A 283 -12.44 -13.92 4.91
N ILE A 284 -13.64 -13.36 5.13
CA ILE A 284 -14.69 -13.29 4.11
C ILE A 284 -14.28 -12.32 3.00
N GLY A 285 -14.43 -12.75 1.75
CA GLY A 285 -14.14 -11.94 0.56
C GLY A 285 -12.65 -11.71 0.30
N ARG A 286 -11.75 -12.17 1.17
CA ARG A 286 -10.30 -11.93 1.04
C ARG A 286 -9.71 -12.72 -0.12
N LYS A 287 -8.98 -12.01 -0.96
CA LYS A 287 -8.23 -12.56 -2.10
C LYS A 287 -6.73 -12.43 -1.82
N CYS A 288 -5.92 -13.30 -2.39
CA CYS A 288 -4.48 -13.09 -2.47
C CYS A 288 -4.20 -12.14 -3.64
N ILE A 289 -3.64 -10.98 -3.36
CA ILE A 289 -3.44 -9.88 -4.31
C ILE A 289 -1.96 -9.51 -4.37
#